data_18cf792e80ed76e97397666039fcbd2f
#
_entry.id   18cf792e80ed76e97397666039fcbd2f
#
_cell.length_a   1.000
_cell.length_b   1.000
_cell.length_c   1.000
_cell.angle_alpha   90.00
_cell.angle_beta   90.00
_cell.angle_gamma   90.00
#
_symmetry.space_group_name_H-M   'P 1'
#
loop_
_entity.id
_entity.type
_entity.pdbx_description
1 polymer ?
#
loop_
_entity_poly.entity_id
_entity_poly.type
_entity_poly.pdbx_seq_one_letter_code
_entity_poly.pdbx_strand_id
1 'polypeptide(L)'
;MGNIREASDCLKAYIDTKEGLKAQYTVTETETREITMENGEFTLFRTLFDNDVRVNVIHNHKIGKTSTNKLDKADLEKVVDDALTAADSGVEDENYDIAPGMEAGQFHQGVQEPDIDKLMLRARELSDDIAKNYPRILLMQMIFKYEKKHYIYRNTNGSEDEVTSGCYLIILEYAGNDGEKSSGIFGTGVMIDNLDIPFMEQGSIRKNLEEAEASISPCVVEGKWEGPVIFTPAAFEQMLTYSFGAFAGDNVILSGESKWLGKIGENVASDKLTIGIKPWDERLVKTDVITEDGFRAEDYNIIENGVLKSYMASLYVSNKCGVERAKNSSMSIVIEGGETPLEDMISGIDRGLIIGAVSCGFPSANGEISGAVKNSFYVENGKIVNAVSETMVSFNLSDMLLNVEELSKETVMDGTGVIPYAKVGKVTISGR
;
A
#
# COMPACT_ATOMS: atom_id res chain seq x y z
N MET A 1 18.72 -18.97 -15.70
CA MET A 1 18.70 -17.89 -14.71
C MET A 1 19.96 -17.06 -14.87
N GLY A 2 19.86 -15.78 -15.11
CA GLY A 2 21.00 -14.88 -15.07
C GLY A 2 21.45 -14.70 -13.62
N ASN A 3 22.74 -14.58 -13.40
CA ASN A 3 23.27 -14.31 -12.06
C ASN A 3 23.21 -12.81 -11.81
N ILE A 4 22.28 -12.35 -10.94
CA ILE A 4 22.11 -10.92 -10.62
C ILE A 4 23.39 -10.32 -10.00
N ARG A 5 24.23 -11.12 -9.33
CA ARG A 5 25.53 -10.68 -8.81
C ARG A 5 26.47 -10.34 -9.95
N GLU A 6 26.60 -11.20 -10.95
CA GLU A 6 27.42 -10.95 -12.14
C GLU A 6 26.91 -9.73 -12.93
N ALA A 7 25.58 -9.58 -13.07
CA ALA A 7 24.97 -8.43 -13.71
C ALA A 7 25.26 -7.12 -12.93
N SER A 8 25.14 -7.15 -11.62
CA SER A 8 25.46 -6.02 -10.75
C SER A 8 26.94 -5.65 -10.79
N ASP A 9 27.85 -6.65 -10.85
CA ASP A 9 29.28 -6.43 -10.98
C ASP A 9 29.64 -5.85 -12.36
N CYS A 10 28.96 -6.31 -13.42
CA CYS A 10 29.10 -5.77 -14.78
C CYS A 10 28.67 -4.30 -14.84
N LEU A 11 27.52 -3.93 -14.28
CA LEU A 11 27.07 -2.54 -14.16
C LEU A 11 28.06 -1.69 -13.41
N LYS A 12 28.54 -2.18 -12.24
CA LYS A 12 29.53 -1.47 -11.44
C LYS A 12 30.78 -1.17 -12.28
N ALA A 13 31.36 -2.19 -12.90
CA ALA A 13 32.57 -2.05 -13.71
C ALA A 13 32.38 -1.05 -14.86
N TYR A 14 31.22 -1.03 -15.51
CA TYR A 14 30.94 -0.11 -16.59
C TYR A 14 30.71 1.33 -16.10
N ILE A 15 29.93 1.51 -15.01
CA ILE A 15 29.71 2.82 -14.38
C ILE A 15 31.03 3.42 -13.89
N ASP A 16 31.93 2.62 -13.33
CA ASP A 16 33.24 3.07 -12.84
C ASP A 16 34.15 3.60 -13.98
N THR A 17 33.85 3.30 -15.26
CA THR A 17 34.56 3.89 -16.41
C THR A 17 34.09 5.30 -16.77
N LYS A 18 32.96 5.75 -16.22
CA LYS A 18 32.35 7.05 -16.55
C LYS A 18 32.79 8.11 -15.53
N GLU A 19 33.62 9.02 -15.94
CA GLU A 19 34.14 10.08 -15.08
C GLU A 19 33.03 11.07 -14.64
N GLY A 20 33.00 11.41 -13.35
CA GLY A 20 32.06 12.39 -12.79
C GLY A 20 30.61 11.93 -12.68
N LEU A 21 30.33 10.63 -12.92
CA LEU A 21 28.98 10.08 -12.84
C LEU A 21 28.61 9.73 -11.40
N LYS A 22 27.51 10.28 -10.90
CA LYS A 22 26.81 9.72 -9.73
C LYS A 22 25.73 8.76 -10.22
N ALA A 23 25.72 7.54 -9.71
CA ALA A 23 24.73 6.54 -10.10
C ALA A 23 24.26 5.74 -8.89
N GLN A 24 23.00 5.32 -8.95
CA GLN A 24 22.45 4.25 -8.12
C GLN A 24 21.68 3.29 -9.00
N TYR A 25 21.73 2.01 -8.67
CA TYR A 25 21.09 0.97 -9.47
C TYR A 25 20.70 -0.22 -8.61
N THR A 26 19.67 -0.92 -9.12
CA THR A 26 19.16 -2.15 -8.53
C THR A 26 19.06 -3.21 -9.60
N VAL A 27 19.56 -4.40 -9.32
CA VAL A 27 19.37 -5.61 -10.14
C VAL A 27 18.52 -6.58 -9.35
N THR A 28 17.35 -6.90 -9.86
CA THR A 28 16.33 -7.71 -9.19
C THR A 28 16.03 -8.97 -9.99
N GLU A 29 15.88 -10.09 -9.32
CA GLU A 29 15.22 -11.30 -9.80
C GLU A 29 13.98 -11.56 -8.95
N THR A 30 12.85 -11.86 -9.60
CA THR A 30 11.61 -12.24 -8.91
C THR A 30 11.19 -13.64 -9.38
N GLU A 31 11.03 -14.57 -8.44
CA GLU A 31 10.39 -15.86 -8.65
C GLU A 31 8.95 -15.78 -8.16
N THR A 32 7.99 -16.08 -9.03
CA THR A 32 6.57 -16.19 -8.68
C THR A 32 6.10 -17.61 -8.96
N ARG A 33 5.59 -18.31 -7.94
CA ARG A 33 4.84 -19.57 -8.10
C ARG A 33 3.38 -19.27 -7.87
N GLU A 34 2.57 -19.47 -8.90
CA GLU A 34 1.15 -19.11 -8.88
C GLU A 34 0.28 -20.34 -9.08
N ILE A 35 -0.78 -20.41 -8.28
CA ILE A 35 -1.84 -21.40 -8.32
C ILE A 35 -3.15 -20.65 -8.47
N THR A 36 -3.97 -21.00 -9.46
CA THR A 36 -5.30 -20.41 -9.63
C THR A 36 -6.36 -21.52 -9.44
N MET A 37 -7.45 -21.16 -8.77
CA MET A 37 -8.64 -21.98 -8.65
C MET A 37 -9.85 -21.24 -9.21
N GLU A 38 -10.68 -21.95 -9.95
CA GLU A 38 -11.96 -21.51 -10.50
C GLU A 38 -13.01 -22.60 -10.28
N ASN A 39 -14.17 -22.23 -9.83
CA ASN A 39 -15.27 -23.17 -9.53
C ASN A 39 -14.84 -24.35 -8.64
N GLY A 40 -13.97 -24.10 -7.67
CA GLY A 40 -13.48 -25.12 -6.73
C GLY A 40 -12.40 -26.05 -7.29
N GLU A 41 -11.94 -25.87 -8.52
CA GLU A 41 -10.91 -26.71 -9.14
C GLU A 41 -9.65 -25.90 -9.45
N PHE A 42 -8.49 -26.56 -9.33
CA PHE A 42 -7.21 -25.96 -9.75
C PHE A 42 -7.14 -25.89 -11.27
N THR A 43 -6.97 -24.68 -11.81
CA THR A 43 -6.97 -24.43 -13.26
C THR A 43 -5.60 -24.03 -13.80
N LEU A 44 -4.73 -23.47 -12.95
CA LEU A 44 -3.41 -23.03 -13.37
C LEU A 44 -2.36 -23.34 -12.31
N PHE A 45 -1.21 -23.84 -12.78
CA PHE A 45 0.05 -23.91 -12.03
C PHE A 45 1.14 -23.33 -12.91
N ARG A 46 1.81 -22.27 -12.46
CA ARG A 46 2.94 -21.73 -13.20
C ARG A 46 4.04 -21.21 -12.30
N THR A 47 5.27 -21.23 -12.81
CA THR A 47 6.40 -20.53 -12.21
C THR A 47 6.93 -19.53 -13.21
N LEU A 48 7.09 -18.30 -12.76
CA LEU A 48 7.64 -17.19 -13.54
C LEU A 48 8.94 -16.74 -12.91
N PHE A 49 9.89 -16.35 -13.75
CA PHE A 49 11.12 -15.69 -13.35
C PHE A 49 11.25 -14.42 -14.14
N ASP A 50 11.28 -13.30 -13.45
CA ASP A 50 11.39 -11.98 -14.05
C ASP A 50 12.64 -11.28 -13.51
N ASN A 51 13.33 -10.53 -14.40
CA ASN A 51 14.41 -9.67 -14.00
C ASN A 51 14.01 -8.21 -14.18
N ASP A 52 14.54 -7.35 -13.34
CA ASP A 52 14.39 -5.90 -13.44
C ASP A 52 15.70 -5.23 -13.06
N VAL A 53 16.23 -4.43 -13.96
CA VAL A 53 17.44 -3.63 -13.76
C VAL A 53 17.04 -2.17 -13.86
N ARG A 54 17.18 -1.42 -12.78
CA ARG A 54 16.91 0.02 -12.75
C ARG A 54 18.21 0.77 -12.54
N VAL A 55 18.43 1.78 -13.38
CA VAL A 55 19.61 2.64 -13.32
C VAL A 55 19.18 4.09 -13.27
N ASN A 56 19.58 4.78 -12.22
CA ASN A 56 19.43 6.23 -12.08
C ASN A 56 20.82 6.84 -12.09
N VAL A 57 21.03 7.82 -12.96
CA VAL A 57 22.30 8.54 -13.06
C VAL A 57 22.10 10.05 -12.89
N ILE A 58 23.09 10.70 -12.32
CA ILE A 58 23.18 12.15 -12.27
C ILE A 58 24.50 12.54 -12.93
N HIS A 59 24.42 13.31 -14.01
CA HIS A 59 25.56 13.80 -14.76
C HIS A 59 25.36 15.28 -15.05
N ASN A 60 26.34 16.12 -14.70
CA ASN A 60 26.25 17.58 -14.84
C ASN A 60 24.95 18.18 -14.25
N HIS A 61 24.60 17.78 -13.02
CA HIS A 61 23.38 18.21 -12.32
C HIS A 61 22.05 17.87 -13.04
N LYS A 62 22.06 16.88 -13.93
CA LYS A 62 20.88 16.40 -14.65
C LYS A 62 20.64 14.93 -14.32
N ILE A 63 19.40 14.55 -14.12
CA ILE A 63 19.03 13.19 -13.79
C ILE A 63 18.50 12.43 -15.01
N GLY A 64 18.96 11.19 -15.18
CA GLY A 64 18.41 10.24 -16.14
C GLY A 64 18.08 8.92 -15.47
N LYS A 65 16.94 8.35 -15.84
CA LYS A 65 16.44 7.08 -15.28
C LYS A 65 16.05 6.17 -16.42
N THR A 66 16.52 4.92 -16.37
CA THR A 66 16.16 3.89 -17.34
C THR A 66 16.04 2.53 -16.66
N SER A 67 15.45 1.57 -17.36
CA SER A 67 15.35 0.20 -16.90
C SER A 67 15.43 -0.80 -18.06
N THR A 68 15.79 -2.03 -17.73
CA THR A 68 15.75 -3.17 -18.65
C THR A 68 15.45 -4.45 -17.86
N ASN A 69 14.91 -5.46 -18.51
CA ASN A 69 14.74 -6.81 -17.94
C ASN A 69 15.82 -7.79 -18.40
N LYS A 70 16.85 -7.32 -19.13
CA LYS A 70 17.91 -8.13 -19.69
C LYS A 70 19.19 -8.05 -18.84
N LEU A 71 19.89 -9.17 -18.70
CA LEU A 71 21.11 -9.29 -17.92
C LEU A 71 22.38 -9.50 -18.78
N ASP A 72 22.26 -9.45 -20.11
CA ASP A 72 23.41 -9.56 -20.99
C ASP A 72 24.27 -8.30 -20.91
N LYS A 73 25.59 -8.46 -20.96
CA LYS A 73 26.55 -7.36 -20.82
C LYS A 73 26.25 -6.17 -21.73
N ALA A 74 25.93 -6.42 -23.00
CA ALA A 74 25.65 -5.36 -23.97
C ALA A 74 24.37 -4.56 -23.61
N ASP A 75 23.33 -5.21 -23.11
CA ASP A 75 22.10 -4.58 -22.67
C ASP A 75 22.31 -3.82 -21.34
N LEU A 76 23.18 -4.33 -20.43
CA LEU A 76 23.56 -3.65 -19.18
C LEU A 76 24.39 -2.39 -19.45
N GLU A 77 25.35 -2.43 -20.37
CA GLU A 77 26.09 -1.24 -20.79
C GLU A 77 25.16 -0.22 -21.46
N LYS A 78 24.26 -0.71 -22.33
CA LYS A 78 23.28 0.13 -23.01
C LYS A 78 22.32 0.84 -22.05
N VAL A 79 21.82 0.17 -20.99
CA VAL A 79 20.88 0.81 -20.03
C VAL A 79 21.56 1.99 -19.31
N VAL A 80 22.86 1.92 -19.04
CA VAL A 80 23.63 3.04 -18.47
C VAL A 80 23.77 4.18 -19.50
N ASP A 81 24.11 3.87 -20.76
CA ASP A 81 24.24 4.88 -21.81
C ASP A 81 22.89 5.55 -22.15
N ASP A 82 21.79 4.78 -22.11
CA ASP A 82 20.43 5.32 -22.25
C ASP A 82 20.07 6.25 -21.08
N ALA A 83 20.47 5.90 -19.85
CA ALA A 83 20.29 6.77 -18.68
C ALA A 83 21.11 8.08 -18.80
N LEU A 84 22.35 8.01 -19.27
CA LEU A 84 23.19 9.19 -19.55
C LEU A 84 22.55 10.07 -20.64
N THR A 85 22.07 9.48 -21.73
CA THR A 85 21.38 10.21 -22.79
C THR A 85 20.11 10.90 -22.27
N ALA A 86 19.35 10.24 -21.40
CA ALA A 86 18.21 10.84 -20.75
C ALA A 86 18.61 12.01 -19.84
N ALA A 87 19.70 11.86 -19.06
CA ALA A 87 20.24 12.93 -18.25
C ALA A 87 20.66 14.13 -19.09
N ASP A 88 21.41 13.92 -20.18
CA ASP A 88 21.89 15.00 -21.05
C ASP A 88 20.74 15.82 -21.67
N SER A 89 19.58 15.18 -21.87
CA SER A 89 18.35 15.82 -22.36
C SER A 89 17.52 16.47 -21.25
N GLY A 90 17.87 16.23 -19.99
CA GLY A 90 17.13 16.72 -18.81
C GLY A 90 17.42 18.17 -18.47
N VAL A 91 16.66 18.69 -17.51
CA VAL A 91 16.87 20.02 -16.91
C VAL A 91 17.90 19.93 -15.81
N GLU A 92 18.83 20.87 -15.81
CA GLU A 92 19.86 21.00 -14.77
C GLU A 92 19.22 21.45 -13.45
N ASP A 93 19.56 20.75 -12.35
CA ASP A 93 19.15 21.10 -11.00
C ASP A 93 20.22 20.64 -10.00
N GLU A 94 20.82 21.59 -9.30
CA GLU A 94 21.90 21.35 -8.32
C GLU A 94 21.44 20.50 -7.12
N ASN A 95 20.13 20.35 -6.93
CA ASN A 95 19.55 19.60 -5.82
C ASN A 95 19.44 18.08 -6.06
N TYR A 96 19.74 17.59 -7.28
CA TYR A 96 19.83 16.16 -7.52
C TYR A 96 21.05 15.57 -6.83
N ASP A 97 20.82 14.53 -6.04
CA ASP A 97 21.89 13.75 -5.40
C ASP A 97 21.47 12.29 -5.21
N ILE A 98 22.40 11.44 -4.79
CA ILE A 98 22.19 10.05 -4.40
C ILE A 98 22.52 9.86 -2.92
N ALA A 99 22.00 8.79 -2.32
CA ALA A 99 22.28 8.44 -0.93
C ALA A 99 23.79 8.36 -0.64
N PRO A 100 24.23 8.72 0.58
CA PRO A 100 25.61 8.54 1.00
C PRO A 100 26.02 7.06 0.99
N GLY A 101 27.32 6.80 1.01
CA GLY A 101 27.85 5.45 1.16
C GLY A 101 27.48 4.84 2.51
N MET A 102 27.09 3.58 2.50
CA MET A 102 26.77 2.78 3.69
C MET A 102 27.61 1.50 3.68
N GLU A 103 27.88 0.96 4.87
CA GLU A 103 28.47 -0.37 4.97
C GLU A 103 27.60 -1.41 4.27
N ALA A 104 28.23 -2.39 3.59
CA ALA A 104 27.52 -3.46 2.90
C ALA A 104 26.61 -4.24 3.86
N GLY A 105 25.38 -4.54 3.41
CA GLY A 105 24.39 -5.28 4.19
C GLY A 105 23.80 -6.46 3.46
N GLN A 106 23.38 -7.47 4.24
CA GLN A 106 22.59 -8.59 3.74
C GLN A 106 21.32 -8.72 4.58
N PHE A 107 20.17 -8.79 3.92
CA PHE A 107 18.86 -8.78 4.56
C PHE A 107 18.01 -9.94 4.04
N HIS A 108 17.37 -10.64 4.96
CA HIS A 108 16.44 -11.72 4.65
C HIS A 108 15.12 -11.46 5.38
N GLN A 109 14.01 -11.46 4.64
CA GLN A 109 12.67 -11.24 5.18
C GLN A 109 11.73 -12.36 4.73
N GLY A 110 10.81 -12.74 5.63
CA GLY A 110 9.74 -13.69 5.35
C GLY A 110 10.22 -15.07 4.88
N VAL A 111 9.44 -15.70 4.01
CA VAL A 111 9.58 -17.11 3.60
C VAL A 111 10.65 -17.27 2.54
N GLN A 112 11.75 -17.95 2.84
CA GLN A 112 12.83 -18.14 1.88
C GLN A 112 12.60 -19.35 0.95
N GLU A 113 11.91 -20.39 1.44
CA GLU A 113 11.56 -21.60 0.69
C GLU A 113 10.07 -21.92 0.87
N PRO A 114 9.28 -21.97 -0.22
CA PRO A 114 7.83 -22.17 -0.12
C PRO A 114 7.43 -23.61 0.12
N ASP A 115 6.42 -23.81 0.94
CA ASP A 115 5.69 -25.07 1.06
C ASP A 115 4.46 -25.05 0.13
N ILE A 116 4.65 -25.49 -1.11
CA ILE A 116 3.61 -25.47 -2.14
C ILE A 116 2.50 -26.48 -1.86
N ASP A 117 2.82 -27.62 -1.28
CA ASP A 117 1.83 -28.64 -0.93
C ASP A 117 0.89 -28.12 0.16
N LYS A 118 1.43 -27.46 1.17
CA LYS A 118 0.63 -26.83 2.22
C LYS A 118 -0.16 -25.63 1.69
N LEU A 119 0.40 -24.85 0.77
CA LEU A 119 -0.32 -23.76 0.09
C LEU A 119 -1.55 -24.28 -0.65
N MET A 120 -1.41 -25.39 -1.41
CA MET A 120 -2.52 -26.05 -2.10
C MET A 120 -3.56 -26.60 -1.12
N LEU A 121 -3.12 -27.22 -0.01
CA LEU A 121 -4.03 -27.70 1.03
C LEU A 121 -4.87 -26.54 1.59
N ARG A 122 -4.24 -25.45 1.97
CA ARG A 122 -4.91 -24.25 2.49
C ARG A 122 -5.86 -23.61 1.47
N ALA A 123 -5.49 -23.61 0.19
CA ALA A 123 -6.35 -23.12 -0.90
C ALA A 123 -7.61 -23.99 -1.04
N ARG A 124 -7.47 -25.31 -0.96
CA ARG A 124 -8.60 -26.24 -0.99
C ARG A 124 -9.51 -26.05 0.22
N GLU A 125 -8.95 -25.98 1.42
CA GLU A 125 -9.70 -25.72 2.67
C GLU A 125 -10.54 -24.44 2.55
N LEU A 126 -9.95 -23.34 2.05
CA LEU A 126 -10.67 -22.08 1.87
C LEU A 126 -11.81 -22.22 0.88
N SER A 127 -11.58 -22.87 -0.27
CA SER A 127 -12.61 -23.11 -1.29
C SER A 127 -13.78 -23.92 -0.73
N ASP A 128 -13.51 -25.01 -0.02
CA ASP A 128 -14.50 -25.89 0.58
C ASP A 128 -15.29 -25.17 1.68
N ASP A 129 -14.61 -24.35 2.48
CA ASP A 129 -15.21 -23.56 3.56
C ASP A 129 -16.16 -22.48 3.00
N ILE A 130 -15.75 -21.77 1.94
CA ILE A 130 -16.62 -20.80 1.24
C ILE A 130 -17.85 -21.51 0.67
N ALA A 131 -17.67 -22.60 -0.07
CA ALA A 131 -18.79 -23.35 -0.67
C ALA A 131 -19.80 -23.87 0.37
N LYS A 132 -19.32 -24.25 1.55
CA LYS A 132 -20.15 -24.79 2.62
C LYS A 132 -20.85 -23.70 3.44
N ASN A 133 -20.14 -22.66 3.84
CA ASN A 133 -20.60 -21.70 4.84
C ASN A 133 -21.13 -20.39 4.24
N TYR A 134 -20.80 -20.12 2.96
CA TYR A 134 -21.19 -18.91 2.23
C TYR A 134 -21.86 -19.27 0.88
N PRO A 135 -22.99 -19.99 0.89
CA PRO A 135 -23.63 -20.54 -0.34
C PRO A 135 -24.15 -19.46 -1.30
N ARG A 136 -24.24 -18.20 -0.85
CA ARG A 136 -24.61 -17.07 -1.69
C ARG A 136 -23.40 -16.28 -2.21
N ILE A 137 -22.18 -16.79 -2.04
CA ILE A 137 -20.99 -16.21 -2.65
C ILE A 137 -20.76 -16.87 -4.02
N LEU A 138 -20.80 -16.07 -5.06
CA LEU A 138 -20.31 -16.43 -6.39
C LEU A 138 -18.80 -16.15 -6.42
N LEU A 139 -18.02 -17.20 -6.23
CA LEU A 139 -16.57 -17.12 -6.27
C LEU A 139 -16.10 -17.09 -7.73
N MET A 140 -15.51 -15.98 -8.17
CA MET A 140 -15.09 -15.76 -9.56
C MET A 140 -13.67 -16.28 -9.78
N GLN A 141 -12.75 -15.91 -8.90
CA GLN A 141 -11.36 -16.31 -8.99
C GLN A 141 -10.68 -16.36 -7.62
N MET A 142 -9.82 -17.34 -7.43
CA MET A 142 -8.87 -17.40 -6.33
C MET A 142 -7.47 -17.59 -6.90
N ILE A 143 -6.56 -16.70 -6.52
CA ILE A 143 -5.16 -16.77 -6.91
C ILE A 143 -4.33 -16.86 -5.64
N PHE A 144 -3.47 -17.87 -5.58
CA PHE A 144 -2.52 -18.09 -4.49
C PHE A 144 -1.12 -18.01 -5.07
N LYS A 145 -0.28 -17.16 -4.51
CA LYS A 145 1.09 -16.98 -4.99
C LYS A 145 2.07 -17.15 -3.85
N TYR A 146 3.22 -17.70 -4.17
CA TYR A 146 4.45 -17.41 -3.47
C TYR A 146 5.28 -16.50 -4.35
N GLU A 147 5.77 -15.40 -3.80
CA GLU A 147 6.68 -14.48 -4.47
C GLU A 147 7.97 -14.35 -3.67
N LYS A 148 9.09 -14.61 -4.33
CA LYS A 148 10.43 -14.39 -3.79
C LYS A 148 11.11 -13.32 -4.62
N LYS A 149 11.54 -12.26 -3.97
CA LYS A 149 12.31 -11.17 -4.59
C LYS A 149 13.74 -11.19 -4.04
N HIS A 150 14.70 -11.24 -4.94
CA HIS A 150 16.12 -11.14 -4.61
C HIS A 150 16.69 -9.96 -5.38
N TYR A 151 17.29 -8.98 -4.70
CA TYR A 151 17.88 -7.84 -5.37
C TYR A 151 19.20 -7.39 -4.74
N ILE A 152 20.04 -6.76 -5.56
CA ILE A 152 21.26 -6.09 -5.16
C ILE A 152 21.10 -4.62 -5.51
N TYR A 153 21.23 -3.76 -4.50
CA TYR A 153 21.31 -2.31 -4.62
C TYR A 153 22.76 -1.87 -4.50
N ARG A 154 23.19 -0.95 -5.38
CA ARG A 154 24.48 -0.27 -5.28
C ARG A 154 24.38 1.20 -5.68
N ASN A 155 25.31 2.00 -5.16
CA ASN A 155 25.51 3.37 -5.61
C ASN A 155 27.02 3.72 -5.70
N THR A 156 27.35 4.79 -6.42
CA THR A 156 28.73 5.26 -6.62
C THR A 156 29.35 5.87 -5.37
N ASN A 157 28.58 6.12 -4.30
CA ASN A 157 29.09 6.54 -2.99
C ASN A 157 29.58 5.36 -2.13
N GLY A 158 29.45 4.12 -2.62
CA GLY A 158 30.02 2.92 -2.00
C GLY A 158 29.03 2.04 -1.26
N SER A 159 27.72 2.29 -1.37
CA SER A 159 26.72 1.37 -0.81
C SER A 159 26.64 0.08 -1.64
N GLU A 160 26.46 -1.05 -0.94
CA GLU A 160 26.13 -2.33 -1.51
C GLU A 160 25.23 -3.09 -0.52
N ASP A 161 23.97 -3.31 -0.88
CA ASP A 161 23.03 -4.10 -0.09
C ASP A 161 22.42 -5.22 -0.94
N GLU A 162 22.35 -6.41 -0.35
CA GLU A 162 21.71 -7.58 -0.91
C GLU A 162 20.49 -7.96 -0.07
N VAL A 163 19.34 -8.06 -0.71
CA VAL A 163 18.08 -8.31 -0.03
C VAL A 163 17.36 -9.49 -0.66
N THR A 164 16.92 -10.43 0.17
CA THR A 164 16.02 -11.51 -0.24
C THR A 164 14.76 -11.45 0.62
N SER A 165 13.60 -11.41 -0.02
CA SER A 165 12.31 -11.42 0.67
C SER A 165 11.35 -12.41 0.01
N GLY A 166 10.53 -13.11 0.80
CA GLY A 166 9.53 -14.02 0.28
C GLY A 166 8.23 -13.98 1.09
N CYS A 167 7.09 -14.10 0.41
CA CYS A 167 5.78 -14.13 1.04
C CYS A 167 4.78 -14.92 0.21
N TYR A 168 3.64 -15.25 0.84
CA TYR A 168 2.48 -15.76 0.14
C TYR A 168 1.46 -14.63 -0.05
N LEU A 169 0.77 -14.64 -1.20
CA LEU A 169 -0.34 -13.74 -1.50
C LEU A 169 -1.59 -14.56 -1.75
N ILE A 170 -2.68 -14.15 -1.14
CA ILE A 170 -4.02 -14.69 -1.34
C ILE A 170 -4.84 -13.58 -2.00
N ILE A 171 -5.38 -13.84 -3.18
CA ILE A 171 -6.20 -12.88 -3.93
C ILE A 171 -7.51 -13.56 -4.26
N LEU A 172 -8.59 -12.98 -3.81
CA LEU A 172 -9.96 -13.47 -4.03
C LEU A 172 -10.76 -12.43 -4.79
N GLU A 173 -11.55 -12.86 -5.76
CA GLU A 173 -12.53 -12.05 -6.47
C GLU A 173 -13.88 -12.77 -6.45
N TYR A 174 -14.91 -12.11 -5.94
CA TYR A 174 -16.23 -12.71 -5.70
C TYR A 174 -17.35 -11.68 -5.65
N ALA A 175 -18.58 -12.15 -5.66
CA ALA A 175 -19.77 -11.34 -5.43
C ALA A 175 -20.79 -12.12 -4.58
N GLY A 176 -21.60 -11.42 -3.81
CA GLY A 176 -22.81 -12.00 -3.25
C GLY A 176 -23.85 -12.20 -4.35
N ASN A 177 -24.51 -13.36 -4.39
CA ASN A 177 -25.51 -13.70 -5.41
C ASN A 177 -26.55 -14.68 -4.84
N ASP A 178 -27.85 -14.38 -5.01
CA ASP A 178 -28.95 -15.24 -4.58
C ASP A 178 -29.71 -15.90 -5.76
N GLY A 179 -29.18 -15.74 -6.96
CA GLY A 179 -29.78 -16.25 -8.21
C GLY A 179 -30.65 -15.22 -8.93
N GLU A 180 -31.20 -14.23 -8.23
CA GLU A 180 -31.99 -13.13 -8.80
C GLU A 180 -31.25 -11.80 -8.77
N LYS A 181 -30.50 -11.56 -7.69
CA LYS A 181 -29.75 -10.34 -7.44
C LYS A 181 -28.29 -10.63 -7.15
N SER A 182 -27.43 -9.66 -7.41
CA SER A 182 -26.01 -9.72 -7.11
C SER A 182 -25.54 -8.44 -6.45
N SER A 183 -24.62 -8.57 -5.53
CA SER A 183 -23.85 -7.43 -5.04
C SER A 183 -22.95 -6.86 -6.14
N GLY A 184 -22.24 -5.78 -5.87
CA GLY A 184 -21.04 -5.43 -6.61
C GLY A 184 -19.95 -6.50 -6.45
N ILE A 185 -18.89 -6.40 -7.24
CA ILE A 185 -17.71 -7.25 -7.11
C ILE A 185 -16.92 -6.83 -5.88
N PHE A 186 -16.50 -7.81 -5.09
CA PHE A 186 -15.58 -7.68 -3.99
C PHE A 186 -14.23 -8.27 -4.37
N GLY A 187 -13.16 -7.64 -3.91
CA GLY A 187 -11.81 -8.17 -3.98
C GLY A 187 -11.19 -8.18 -2.59
N THR A 188 -10.47 -9.24 -2.27
CA THR A 188 -9.69 -9.32 -1.03
C THR A 188 -8.29 -9.77 -1.36
N GLY A 189 -7.29 -9.01 -0.92
CA GLY A 189 -5.88 -9.35 -1.03
C GLY A 189 -5.26 -9.44 0.35
N VAL A 190 -4.58 -10.55 0.65
CA VAL A 190 -3.87 -10.73 1.93
C VAL A 190 -2.48 -11.27 1.65
N MET A 191 -1.49 -10.67 2.30
CA MET A 191 -0.11 -11.10 2.26
C MET A 191 0.24 -11.76 3.59
N ILE A 192 0.86 -12.95 3.56
CA ILE A 192 1.22 -13.72 4.75
C ILE A 192 2.61 -14.31 4.61
N ASP A 193 3.25 -14.63 5.73
CA ASP A 193 4.58 -15.23 5.79
C ASP A 193 4.56 -16.68 6.31
N ASN A 194 3.40 -17.21 6.70
CA ASN A 194 3.25 -18.60 7.14
C ASN A 194 1.90 -19.18 6.73
N LEU A 195 1.82 -20.50 6.69
CA LEU A 195 0.63 -21.26 6.31
C LEU A 195 0.02 -22.04 7.48
N ASP A 196 0.34 -21.68 8.72
CA ASP A 196 -0.15 -22.41 9.90
C ASP A 196 -1.60 -22.06 10.22
N ILE A 197 -1.96 -20.79 10.00
CA ILE A 197 -3.32 -20.28 10.21
C ILE A 197 -4.16 -20.54 8.95
N PRO A 198 -5.39 -21.07 9.07
CA PRO A 198 -6.33 -21.20 7.94
C PRO A 198 -6.56 -19.85 7.22
N PHE A 199 -6.69 -19.88 5.90
CA PHE A 199 -6.87 -18.65 5.12
C PHE A 199 -8.14 -17.88 5.46
N MET A 200 -9.21 -18.56 5.86
CA MET A 200 -10.45 -17.93 6.31
C MET A 200 -10.25 -17.00 7.52
N GLU A 201 -9.18 -17.20 8.29
CA GLU A 201 -8.85 -16.42 9.49
C GLU A 201 -7.74 -15.37 9.25
N GLN A 202 -7.30 -15.22 7.99
CA GLN A 202 -6.30 -14.24 7.61
C GLN A 202 -6.94 -12.91 7.21
N GLY A 203 -6.38 -11.81 7.74
CA GLY A 203 -6.78 -10.46 7.40
C GLY A 203 -8.30 -10.23 7.43
N SER A 204 -8.82 -9.68 6.35
CA SER A 204 -10.25 -9.33 6.19
C SER A 204 -11.07 -10.38 5.43
N ILE A 205 -10.53 -11.57 5.10
CA ILE A 205 -11.20 -12.56 4.22
C ILE A 205 -12.61 -12.89 4.70
N ARG A 206 -12.77 -13.35 5.95
CA ARG A 206 -14.09 -13.72 6.51
C ARG A 206 -15.07 -12.55 6.48
N LYS A 207 -14.62 -11.39 6.96
CA LYS A 207 -15.45 -10.19 7.06
C LYS A 207 -15.95 -9.73 5.70
N ASN A 208 -15.07 -9.73 4.70
CA ASN A 208 -15.42 -9.30 3.36
C ASN A 208 -16.40 -10.27 2.67
N LEU A 209 -16.33 -11.59 2.95
CA LEU A 209 -17.33 -12.56 2.46
C LEU A 209 -18.72 -12.30 3.08
N GLU A 210 -18.78 -12.06 4.39
CA GLU A 210 -20.02 -11.70 5.10
C GLU A 210 -20.62 -10.41 4.54
N GLU A 211 -19.79 -9.39 4.30
CA GLU A 211 -20.21 -8.11 3.73
C GLU A 211 -20.72 -8.25 2.28
N ALA A 212 -20.10 -9.12 1.48
CA ALA A 212 -20.56 -9.40 0.13
C ALA A 212 -21.95 -10.06 0.12
N GLU A 213 -22.20 -11.05 0.99
CA GLU A 213 -23.54 -11.64 1.15
C GLU A 213 -24.58 -10.62 1.62
N ALA A 214 -24.22 -9.76 2.58
CA ALA A 214 -25.10 -8.71 3.09
C ALA A 214 -25.41 -7.63 2.04
N SER A 215 -24.57 -7.52 1.00
CA SER A 215 -24.69 -6.50 -0.07
C SER A 215 -25.51 -6.92 -1.28
N ILE A 216 -26.12 -8.12 -1.28
CA ILE A 216 -26.94 -8.65 -2.39
C ILE A 216 -28.17 -7.76 -2.68
N SER A 217 -28.78 -7.19 -1.65
CA SER A 217 -29.97 -6.34 -1.78
C SER A 217 -29.77 -5.02 -1.04
N PRO A 218 -28.97 -4.09 -1.57
CA PRO A 218 -28.70 -2.82 -0.90
C PRO A 218 -29.95 -1.93 -0.86
N CYS A 219 -30.05 -1.08 0.16
CA CYS A 219 -31.05 -0.02 0.22
C CYS A 219 -30.50 1.29 -0.36
N VAL A 220 -31.41 2.18 -0.71
CA VAL A 220 -31.13 3.57 -1.05
C VAL A 220 -31.48 4.40 0.19
N VAL A 221 -30.55 5.22 0.65
CA VAL A 221 -30.84 6.20 1.73
C VAL A 221 -31.37 7.48 1.14
N GLU A 222 -32.28 8.14 1.88
CA GLU A 222 -32.96 9.35 1.39
C GLU A 222 -32.35 10.61 1.96
N GLY A 223 -32.31 11.65 1.12
CA GLY A 223 -31.98 13.02 1.50
C GLY A 223 -30.48 13.28 1.67
N LYS A 224 -30.18 14.49 2.12
CA LYS A 224 -28.83 14.97 2.40
C LYS A 224 -28.74 15.39 3.86
N TRP A 225 -27.70 14.91 4.56
CA TRP A 225 -27.44 15.28 5.96
C TRP A 225 -25.94 15.24 6.27
N GLU A 226 -25.55 15.82 7.39
CA GLU A 226 -24.24 15.61 8.00
C GLU A 226 -24.36 14.60 9.14
N GLY A 227 -23.43 13.66 9.22
CA GLY A 227 -23.44 12.64 10.25
C GLY A 227 -22.11 11.94 10.41
N PRO A 228 -21.98 11.10 11.46
CA PRO A 228 -20.80 10.29 11.68
C PRO A 228 -20.71 9.17 10.66
N VAL A 229 -19.48 8.80 10.34
CA VAL A 229 -19.16 7.61 9.55
C VAL A 229 -18.08 6.80 10.25
N ILE A 230 -18.09 5.48 10.02
CA ILE A 230 -16.97 4.61 10.38
C ILE A 230 -16.32 4.18 9.08
N PHE A 231 -15.06 4.59 8.86
CA PHE A 231 -14.26 4.03 7.78
C PHE A 231 -13.77 2.63 8.17
N THR A 232 -13.95 1.64 7.28
CA THR A 232 -13.27 0.36 7.44
C THR A 232 -11.76 0.56 7.33
N PRO A 233 -10.92 -0.38 7.80
CA PRO A 233 -9.47 -0.27 7.66
C PRO A 233 -9.02 0.04 6.23
N ALA A 234 -9.56 -0.66 5.23
CA ALA A 234 -9.23 -0.42 3.82
C ALA A 234 -9.65 0.98 3.33
N ALA A 235 -10.84 1.45 3.72
CA ALA A 235 -11.30 2.80 3.38
C ALA A 235 -10.49 3.88 4.10
N PHE A 236 -10.11 3.64 5.35
CA PHE A 236 -9.27 4.58 6.11
C PHE A 236 -7.87 4.68 5.52
N GLU A 237 -7.23 3.55 5.19
CA GLU A 237 -5.95 3.51 4.50
C GLU A 237 -5.99 4.26 3.15
N GLN A 238 -7.07 4.08 2.36
CA GLN A 238 -7.28 4.84 1.13
C GLN A 238 -7.29 6.36 1.39
N MET A 239 -8.01 6.81 2.41
CA MET A 239 -8.09 8.25 2.76
C MET A 239 -6.77 8.78 3.30
N LEU A 240 -6.00 7.98 4.04
CA LEU A 240 -4.66 8.33 4.50
C LEU A 240 -3.68 8.48 3.32
N THR A 241 -3.70 7.53 2.38
CA THR A 241 -2.90 7.61 1.15
C THR A 241 -3.19 8.88 0.36
N TYR A 242 -4.47 9.24 0.23
CA TYR A 242 -4.88 10.48 -0.41
C TYR A 242 -4.44 11.71 0.38
N SER A 243 -4.50 11.66 1.71
CA SER A 243 -4.04 12.76 2.58
C SER A 243 -2.53 12.98 2.44
N PHE A 244 -1.75 11.91 2.39
CA PHE A 244 -0.30 11.99 2.20
C PHE A 244 0.04 12.56 0.81
N GLY A 245 -0.64 12.11 -0.25
CA GLY A 245 -0.48 12.67 -1.58
C GLY A 245 -0.83 14.17 -1.66
N ALA A 246 -1.89 14.60 -0.97
CA ALA A 246 -2.36 15.98 -0.98
C ALA A 246 -1.56 16.92 -0.08
N PHE A 247 -0.93 16.41 1.00
CA PHE A 247 -0.35 17.28 2.04
C PHE A 247 1.11 17.02 2.38
N ALA A 248 1.65 15.81 2.15
CA ALA A 248 2.97 15.42 2.63
C ALA A 248 3.94 14.96 1.54
N GLY A 249 3.45 14.63 0.35
CA GLY A 249 4.25 14.07 -0.73
C GLY A 249 5.06 15.09 -1.51
N ASP A 250 6.04 14.63 -2.27
CA ASP A 250 6.99 15.43 -3.04
C ASP A 250 6.33 16.51 -3.90
N ASN A 251 5.32 16.14 -4.68
CA ASN A 251 4.70 17.06 -5.66
C ASN A 251 4.10 18.31 -4.99
N VAL A 252 3.36 18.13 -3.88
CA VAL A 252 2.68 19.24 -3.20
C VAL A 252 3.64 20.10 -2.38
N ILE A 253 4.78 19.53 -1.94
CA ILE A 253 5.83 20.28 -1.28
C ILE A 253 6.61 21.11 -2.32
N LEU A 254 6.98 20.52 -3.46
CA LEU A 254 7.66 21.20 -4.57
C LEU A 254 6.84 22.37 -5.14
N SER A 255 5.53 22.19 -5.32
CA SER A 255 4.65 23.24 -5.81
C SER A 255 4.35 24.31 -4.76
N GLY A 256 4.64 24.07 -3.49
CA GLY A 256 4.31 24.96 -2.38
C GLY A 256 2.80 24.99 -2.04
N GLU A 257 2.00 24.04 -2.56
CA GLU A 257 0.54 24.01 -2.41
C GLU A 257 0.07 23.25 -1.15
N SER A 258 0.97 22.51 -0.50
CA SER A 258 0.63 21.71 0.68
C SER A 258 0.10 22.57 1.83
N LYS A 259 -1.08 22.23 2.34
CA LYS A 259 -1.62 22.82 3.57
C LYS A 259 -0.78 22.52 4.82
N TRP A 260 0.08 21.50 4.76
CA TRP A 260 0.96 21.13 5.87
C TRP A 260 2.34 21.77 5.79
N LEU A 261 2.67 22.45 4.70
CA LEU A 261 3.97 23.08 4.55
C LEU A 261 4.19 24.15 5.65
N GLY A 262 5.29 24.02 6.37
CA GLY A 262 5.63 24.86 7.52
C GLY A 262 4.95 24.50 8.83
N LYS A 263 4.18 23.40 8.88
CA LYS A 263 3.42 23.00 10.08
C LYS A 263 4.04 21.84 10.88
N ILE A 264 5.30 21.53 10.65
CA ILE A 264 6.00 20.56 11.52
C ILE A 264 5.93 21.04 12.98
N GLY A 265 5.47 20.18 13.88
CA GLY A 265 5.22 20.49 15.28
C GLY A 265 3.82 21.05 15.61
N GLU A 266 2.99 21.28 14.60
CA GLU A 266 1.59 21.73 14.79
C GLU A 266 0.58 20.57 14.70
N ASN A 267 -0.59 20.77 15.29
CA ASN A 267 -1.70 19.82 15.17
C ASN A 267 -2.30 19.87 13.76
N VAL A 268 -2.34 18.72 13.09
CA VAL A 268 -2.94 18.51 11.76
C VAL A 268 -3.99 17.40 11.74
N ALA A 269 -4.12 16.68 12.86
CA ALA A 269 -5.08 15.60 13.04
C ALA A 269 -5.60 15.57 14.48
N SER A 270 -6.57 14.69 14.74
CA SER A 270 -7.04 14.39 16.10
C SER A 270 -5.89 13.88 16.97
N ASP A 271 -5.86 14.25 18.25
CA ASP A 271 -4.89 13.77 19.24
C ASP A 271 -4.92 12.24 19.46
N LYS A 272 -5.97 11.57 18.99
CA LYS A 272 -6.11 10.12 18.99
C LYS A 272 -5.32 9.44 17.87
N LEU A 273 -4.85 10.21 16.87
CA LEU A 273 -4.12 9.66 15.74
C LEU A 273 -2.61 9.75 15.93
N THR A 274 -1.98 8.57 15.98
CA THR A 274 -0.56 8.39 15.72
C THR A 274 -0.41 7.51 14.51
N ILE A 275 0.20 8.03 13.44
CA ILE A 275 0.38 7.33 12.18
C ILE A 275 1.86 7.10 11.95
N GLY A 276 2.28 5.85 12.10
CA GLY A 276 3.63 5.39 11.81
C GLY A 276 3.75 4.89 10.38
N ILE A 277 4.92 5.14 9.77
CA ILE A 277 5.38 4.45 8.57
C ILE A 277 6.50 3.55 9.02
N LYS A 278 6.20 2.26 9.21
CA LYS A 278 7.05 1.35 9.98
C LYS A 278 7.40 0.09 9.18
N PRO A 279 8.34 0.17 8.23
CA PRO A 279 8.75 -1.00 7.44
C PRO A 279 9.33 -2.16 8.28
N TRP A 280 9.75 -1.91 9.52
CA TRP A 280 10.32 -2.93 10.40
C TRP A 280 9.37 -3.44 11.48
N ASP A 281 8.08 -3.11 11.40
CA ASP A 281 7.08 -3.67 12.31
C ASP A 281 6.92 -5.17 12.07
N GLU A 282 7.06 -5.98 13.12
CA GLU A 282 7.05 -7.45 13.05
C GLU A 282 5.72 -8.04 12.56
N ARG A 283 4.65 -7.26 12.57
CA ARG A 283 3.33 -7.65 12.06
C ARG A 283 3.23 -7.55 10.52
N LEU A 284 4.16 -6.87 9.88
CA LEU A 284 4.20 -6.70 8.43
C LEU A 284 5.02 -7.82 7.78
N VAL A 285 4.52 -8.30 6.67
CA VAL A 285 5.07 -9.49 6.01
C VAL A 285 6.21 -9.17 5.06
N LYS A 286 6.08 -8.10 4.30
CA LYS A 286 7.05 -7.69 3.28
C LYS A 286 7.20 -6.18 3.31
N THR A 287 8.45 -5.74 3.39
CA THR A 287 8.75 -4.32 3.49
C THR A 287 9.93 -3.96 2.60
N ASP A 288 10.01 -2.70 2.21
CA ASP A 288 11.16 -2.19 1.47
C ASP A 288 12.32 -1.93 2.44
N VAL A 289 13.45 -2.61 2.20
CA VAL A 289 14.69 -2.43 2.96
C VAL A 289 15.43 -1.17 2.48
N ILE A 290 15.42 -0.93 1.16
CA ILE A 290 16.09 0.22 0.53
C ILE A 290 15.00 1.11 -0.08
N THR A 291 15.05 2.40 0.25
CA THR A 291 14.15 3.41 -0.31
C THR A 291 14.47 3.71 -1.78
N GLU A 292 13.54 4.30 -2.53
CA GLU A 292 13.76 4.67 -3.94
C GLU A 292 14.95 5.65 -4.13
N ASP A 293 15.21 6.49 -3.14
CA ASP A 293 16.33 7.43 -3.13
C ASP A 293 17.61 6.85 -2.52
N GLY A 294 17.62 5.52 -2.23
CA GLY A 294 18.83 4.72 -1.98
C GLY A 294 19.28 4.64 -0.52
N PHE A 295 18.44 5.00 0.44
CA PHE A 295 18.73 4.84 1.86
C PHE A 295 18.16 3.53 2.40
N ARG A 296 18.70 3.01 3.49
CA ARG A 296 17.99 1.98 4.26
C ARG A 296 16.76 2.61 4.91
N ALA A 297 15.63 1.91 4.80
CA ALA A 297 14.39 2.34 5.41
C ALA A 297 14.50 2.30 6.94
N GLU A 298 13.96 3.30 7.59
CA GLU A 298 13.86 3.40 9.06
C GLU A 298 12.40 3.68 9.42
N ASP A 299 11.97 3.19 10.59
CA ASP A 299 10.66 3.52 11.14
C ASP A 299 10.59 4.99 11.54
N TYR A 300 9.45 5.62 11.29
CA TYR A 300 9.15 6.97 11.79
C TYR A 300 7.64 7.20 11.93
N ASN A 301 7.25 8.26 12.64
CA ASN A 301 5.89 8.73 12.66
C ASN A 301 5.76 9.96 11.75
N ILE A 302 4.77 9.94 10.85
CA ILE A 302 4.37 11.12 10.09
C ILE A 302 3.49 12.04 10.94
N ILE A 303 2.60 11.45 11.75
CA ILE A 303 1.77 12.13 12.75
C ILE A 303 1.93 11.40 14.10
N GLU A 304 2.06 12.14 15.17
CA GLU A 304 2.12 11.62 16.53
C GLU A 304 1.20 12.40 17.46
N ASN A 305 0.17 11.74 18.01
CA ASN A 305 -0.87 12.38 18.84
C ASN A 305 -1.44 13.63 18.16
N GLY A 306 -1.76 13.54 16.87
CA GLY A 306 -2.29 14.63 16.05
C GLY A 306 -1.26 15.63 15.52
N VAL A 307 -0.04 15.60 16.04
CA VAL A 307 1.04 16.55 15.68
C VAL A 307 1.82 16.06 14.47
N LEU A 308 1.98 16.90 13.44
CA LEU A 308 2.82 16.61 12.28
C LEU A 308 4.29 16.52 12.67
N LYS A 309 4.94 15.40 12.38
CA LYS A 309 6.35 15.14 12.71
C LYS A 309 7.26 15.15 11.48
N SER A 310 6.73 14.71 10.33
CA SER A 310 7.51 14.59 9.10
C SER A 310 6.66 14.81 7.87
N TYR A 311 7.31 15.19 6.77
CA TYR A 311 6.75 15.01 5.43
C TYR A 311 7.21 13.65 4.88
N MET A 312 6.68 13.25 3.71
CA MET A 312 7.18 12.12 2.93
C MET A 312 8.12 12.60 1.83
N ALA A 313 9.04 13.50 2.18
CA ALA A 313 9.94 14.15 1.25
C ALA A 313 11.11 13.24 0.87
N SER A 314 11.36 13.07 -0.43
CA SER A 314 12.57 12.42 -0.96
C SER A 314 13.82 13.27 -0.74
N LEU A 315 15.00 12.69 -1.01
CA LEU A 315 16.27 13.41 -0.96
C LEU A 315 16.26 14.66 -1.85
N TYR A 316 15.71 14.56 -3.06
CA TYR A 316 15.61 15.68 -3.99
C TYR A 316 14.77 16.83 -3.41
N VAL A 317 13.60 16.51 -2.86
CA VAL A 317 12.72 17.51 -2.26
C VAL A 317 13.30 18.09 -1.01
N SER A 318 13.96 17.27 -0.20
CA SER A 318 14.69 17.72 0.98
C SER A 318 15.77 18.77 0.61
N ASN A 319 16.60 18.47 -0.39
CA ASN A 319 17.63 19.39 -0.86
C ASN A 319 17.04 20.69 -1.43
N LYS A 320 15.98 20.58 -2.24
CA LYS A 320 15.42 21.71 -2.98
C LYS A 320 14.56 22.64 -2.12
N CYS A 321 13.82 22.07 -1.18
CA CYS A 321 12.87 22.83 -0.36
C CYS A 321 13.37 23.09 1.07
N GLY A 322 14.50 22.50 1.47
CA GLY A 322 15.07 22.68 2.81
C GLY A 322 14.22 22.01 3.91
N VAL A 323 13.45 21.02 3.58
CA VAL A 323 12.68 20.20 4.53
C VAL A 323 13.46 18.94 4.90
N GLU A 324 13.16 18.32 6.04
CA GLU A 324 13.80 17.07 6.41
C GLU A 324 13.34 15.93 5.49
N ARG A 325 14.29 15.08 5.04
CA ARG A 325 14.02 13.89 4.26
C ARG A 325 13.23 12.87 5.10
N ALA A 326 12.23 12.22 4.50
CA ALA A 326 11.53 11.11 5.13
C ALA A 326 12.46 9.90 5.37
N LYS A 327 12.29 9.21 6.47
CA LYS A 327 13.09 8.04 6.83
C LYS A 327 12.87 6.85 5.88
N ASN A 328 11.70 6.78 5.27
CA ASN A 328 11.36 5.87 4.18
C ASN A 328 10.19 6.45 3.37
N SER A 329 9.91 5.85 2.22
CA SER A 329 8.81 6.20 1.31
C SER A 329 7.79 5.08 1.15
N SER A 330 7.86 4.04 1.99
CA SER A 330 6.92 2.92 1.93
C SER A 330 5.54 3.34 2.42
N MET A 331 4.54 2.52 2.08
CA MET A 331 3.18 2.65 2.62
C MET A 331 2.92 1.64 3.75
N SER A 332 3.95 1.28 4.51
CA SER A 332 3.87 0.42 5.70
C SER A 332 3.20 1.17 6.86
N ILE A 333 1.90 1.45 6.70
CA ILE A 333 1.13 2.27 7.65
C ILE A 333 0.78 1.43 8.88
N VAL A 334 1.19 1.92 10.05
CA VAL A 334 0.86 1.31 11.34
C VAL A 334 0.14 2.33 12.21
N ILE A 335 -1.09 2.00 12.58
CA ILE A 335 -1.92 2.74 13.53
C ILE A 335 -2.39 1.74 14.57
N GLU A 336 -2.04 1.98 15.82
CA GLU A 336 -2.50 1.13 16.91
C GLU A 336 -4.01 1.30 17.14
N GLY A 337 -4.67 0.22 17.51
CA GLY A 337 -6.09 0.25 17.88
C GLY A 337 -6.35 1.13 19.11
N GLY A 338 -7.57 1.66 19.19
CA GLY A 338 -8.07 2.34 20.37
C GLY A 338 -8.58 1.38 21.44
N GLU A 339 -9.38 1.90 22.37
CA GLU A 339 -9.94 1.12 23.47
C GLU A 339 -11.38 0.63 23.19
N THR A 340 -12.08 1.26 22.24
CA THR A 340 -13.50 1.03 21.97
C THR A 340 -13.70 -0.13 20.99
N PRO A 341 -14.43 -1.20 21.37
CA PRO A 341 -14.81 -2.24 20.41
C PRO A 341 -15.63 -1.68 19.25
N LEU A 342 -15.48 -2.24 18.04
CA LEU A 342 -16.20 -1.79 16.85
C LEU A 342 -17.73 -1.80 17.05
N GLU A 343 -18.26 -2.83 17.74
CA GLU A 343 -19.69 -2.93 18.05
C GLU A 343 -20.19 -1.74 18.90
N ASP A 344 -19.39 -1.29 19.86
CA ASP A 344 -19.72 -0.15 20.70
C ASP A 344 -19.65 1.16 19.90
N MET A 345 -18.68 1.30 19.00
CA MET A 345 -18.61 2.43 18.07
C MET A 345 -19.87 2.51 17.19
N ILE A 346 -20.34 1.37 16.67
CA ILE A 346 -21.56 1.28 15.84
C ILE A 346 -22.79 1.63 16.70
N SER A 347 -22.87 1.10 17.91
CA SER A 347 -24.00 1.32 18.83
C SER A 347 -24.19 2.79 19.20
N GLY A 348 -23.13 3.59 19.17
CA GLY A 348 -23.13 5.03 19.39
C GLY A 348 -23.56 5.89 18.20
N ILE A 349 -24.04 5.29 17.10
CA ILE A 349 -24.45 6.03 15.89
C ILE A 349 -25.98 6.01 15.76
N ASP A 350 -26.63 7.16 15.88
CA ASP A 350 -28.08 7.28 15.62
C ASP A 350 -28.39 7.15 14.13
N ARG A 351 -27.63 7.87 13.26
CA ARG A 351 -27.74 7.81 11.80
C ARG A 351 -26.40 8.08 11.16
N GLY A 352 -25.88 7.13 10.39
CA GLY A 352 -24.57 7.24 9.74
C GLY A 352 -24.27 6.11 8.78
N LEU A 353 -23.01 5.99 8.38
CA LEU A 353 -22.53 4.92 7.48
C LEU A 353 -21.31 4.20 8.05
N ILE A 354 -21.17 2.92 7.67
CA ILE A 354 -19.86 2.24 7.64
C ILE A 354 -19.42 2.29 6.18
N ILE A 355 -18.25 2.86 5.90
CA ILE A 355 -17.73 3.09 4.55
C ILE A 355 -16.65 2.06 4.25
N GLY A 356 -16.91 1.19 3.27
CA GLY A 356 -15.96 0.18 2.81
C GLY A 356 -14.95 0.71 1.79
N ALA A 357 -15.38 1.63 0.92
CA ALA A 357 -14.51 2.35 -0.02
C ALA A 357 -15.22 3.60 -0.54
N VAL A 358 -14.45 4.57 -1.05
CA VAL A 358 -14.96 5.76 -1.72
C VAL A 358 -14.45 5.78 -3.16
N SER A 359 -15.39 5.67 -4.12
CA SER A 359 -15.07 5.78 -5.55
C SER A 359 -15.04 7.26 -5.94
N CYS A 360 -13.86 7.84 -5.93
CA CYS A 360 -13.59 9.23 -6.25
C CYS A 360 -12.30 9.36 -7.06
N GLY A 361 -12.04 10.53 -7.65
CA GLY A 361 -10.74 10.88 -8.22
C GLY A 361 -9.71 11.20 -7.14
N PHE A 362 -8.44 11.36 -7.53
CA PHE A 362 -7.42 11.87 -6.62
C PHE A 362 -7.78 13.28 -6.18
N PRO A 363 -7.64 13.58 -4.87
CA PRO A 363 -7.92 14.91 -4.35
C PRO A 363 -6.91 15.93 -4.89
N SER A 364 -7.36 17.16 -5.04
CA SER A 364 -6.45 18.30 -5.26
C SER A 364 -5.74 18.67 -3.95
N ALA A 365 -4.75 19.56 -4.03
CA ALA A 365 -3.98 20.02 -2.86
C ALA A 365 -4.83 20.66 -1.74
N ASN A 366 -6.09 21.05 -2.01
CA ASN A 366 -7.02 21.50 -0.97
C ASN A 366 -7.67 20.36 -0.18
N GLY A 367 -7.53 19.10 -0.62
CA GLY A 367 -7.98 17.90 0.09
C GLY A 367 -9.48 17.61 0.00
N GLU A 368 -10.22 18.21 -0.94
CA GLU A 368 -11.65 17.94 -1.13
C GLU A 368 -11.88 16.54 -1.72
N ILE A 369 -12.76 15.77 -1.10
CA ILE A 369 -13.25 14.47 -1.54
C ILE A 369 -14.74 14.53 -1.79
N SER A 370 -15.17 14.01 -2.93
CA SER A 370 -16.58 13.72 -3.22
C SER A 370 -16.65 12.45 -4.07
N GLY A 371 -17.40 11.47 -3.64
CA GLY A 371 -17.47 10.19 -4.34
C GLY A 371 -18.61 9.29 -3.87
N ALA A 372 -18.91 8.28 -4.69
CA ALA A 372 -19.87 7.25 -4.34
C ALA A 372 -19.23 6.24 -3.37
N VAL A 373 -19.94 5.91 -2.31
CA VAL A 373 -19.51 4.85 -1.40
C VAL A 373 -19.74 3.47 -2.02
N LYS A 374 -18.83 2.54 -1.75
CA LYS A 374 -18.87 1.13 -2.18
C LYS A 374 -18.69 0.23 -0.98
N ASN A 375 -19.29 -0.96 -1.04
CA ASN A 375 -19.17 -1.97 0.02
C ASN A 375 -19.46 -1.35 1.41
N SER A 376 -20.54 -0.56 1.49
CA SER A 376 -20.84 0.31 2.61
C SER A 376 -22.21 0.01 3.18
N PHE A 377 -22.42 0.35 4.46
CA PHE A 377 -23.62 -0.02 5.20
C PHE A 377 -24.25 1.20 5.87
N TYR A 378 -25.58 1.23 5.90
CA TYR A 378 -26.36 2.20 6.64
C TYR A 378 -26.49 1.75 8.10
N VAL A 379 -26.23 2.68 8.99
CA VAL A 379 -26.39 2.51 10.43
C VAL A 379 -27.51 3.42 10.92
N GLU A 380 -28.47 2.86 11.63
CA GLU A 380 -29.56 3.57 12.27
C GLU A 380 -29.86 3.01 13.66
N ASN A 381 -30.02 3.91 14.65
CA ASN A 381 -30.27 3.54 16.05
C ASN A 381 -29.27 2.50 16.59
N GLY A 382 -27.99 2.68 16.32
CA GLY A 382 -26.91 1.82 16.79
C GLY A 382 -26.83 0.44 16.13
N LYS A 383 -27.48 0.24 14.97
CA LYS A 383 -27.49 -1.05 14.28
C LYS A 383 -27.23 -0.89 12.78
N ILE A 384 -26.51 -1.84 12.22
CA ILE A 384 -26.38 -1.99 10.76
C ILE A 384 -27.75 -2.42 10.23
N VAL A 385 -28.35 -1.60 9.37
CA VAL A 385 -29.67 -1.86 8.79
C VAL A 385 -29.53 -2.66 7.49
N ASN A 386 -28.72 -2.15 6.55
CA ASN A 386 -28.51 -2.80 5.25
C ASN A 386 -27.27 -2.21 4.55
N ALA A 387 -26.77 -2.88 3.53
CA ALA A 387 -25.85 -2.31 2.58
C ALA A 387 -26.51 -1.15 1.80
N VAL A 388 -25.72 -0.20 1.33
CA VAL A 388 -26.22 0.98 0.62
C VAL A 388 -25.80 0.99 -0.85
N SER A 389 -26.67 1.55 -1.68
CA SER A 389 -26.40 1.91 -3.07
C SER A 389 -26.73 3.37 -3.32
N GLU A 390 -26.25 3.92 -4.45
CA GLU A 390 -26.56 5.28 -4.92
C GLU A 390 -26.35 6.38 -3.85
N THR A 391 -25.37 6.15 -2.97
CA THR A 391 -25.05 7.05 -1.86
C THR A 391 -23.68 7.67 -2.08
N MET A 392 -23.60 8.96 -1.88
CA MET A 392 -22.36 9.74 -2.00
C MET A 392 -21.94 10.32 -0.66
N VAL A 393 -20.65 10.52 -0.50
CA VAL A 393 -20.07 11.26 0.62
C VAL A 393 -19.24 12.43 0.09
N SER A 394 -19.17 13.50 0.89
CA SER A 394 -18.34 14.67 0.61
C SER A 394 -17.75 15.21 1.90
N PHE A 395 -16.45 15.40 1.92
CA PHE A 395 -15.69 15.92 3.06
C PHE A 395 -14.32 16.44 2.61
N ASN A 396 -13.64 17.17 3.48
CA ASN A 396 -12.24 17.56 3.30
C ASN A 396 -11.33 16.63 4.09
N LEU A 397 -10.23 16.14 3.49
CA LEU A 397 -9.28 15.22 4.13
C LEU A 397 -8.63 15.80 5.40
N SER A 398 -8.31 17.11 5.40
CA SER A 398 -7.77 17.77 6.59
C SER A 398 -8.78 17.78 7.74
N ASP A 399 -10.06 18.08 7.42
CA ASP A 399 -11.13 18.07 8.41
C ASP A 399 -11.44 16.65 8.87
N MET A 400 -11.40 15.66 7.99
CA MET A 400 -11.55 14.26 8.33
C MET A 400 -10.52 13.83 9.39
N LEU A 401 -9.23 14.14 9.17
CA LEU A 401 -8.16 13.79 10.11
C LEU A 401 -8.34 14.48 11.46
N LEU A 402 -8.77 15.76 11.48
CA LEU A 402 -9.03 16.52 12.70
C LEU A 402 -10.27 16.02 13.46
N ASN A 403 -11.26 15.44 12.76
CA ASN A 403 -12.52 14.97 13.34
C ASN A 403 -12.55 13.44 13.55
N VAL A 404 -11.43 12.76 13.61
CA VAL A 404 -11.39 11.37 14.10
C VAL A 404 -11.76 11.37 15.57
N GLU A 405 -12.93 10.79 15.88
CA GLU A 405 -13.50 10.76 17.22
C GLU A 405 -13.05 9.51 17.99
N GLU A 406 -12.96 8.37 17.30
CA GLU A 406 -12.62 7.08 17.89
C GLU A 406 -11.86 6.21 16.89
N LEU A 407 -10.96 5.38 17.41
CA LEU A 407 -10.36 4.24 16.70
C LEU A 407 -10.84 2.95 17.37
N SER A 408 -11.13 1.93 16.56
CA SER A 408 -11.56 0.64 17.12
C SER A 408 -10.42 -0.07 17.84
N LYS A 409 -10.78 -0.94 18.78
CA LYS A 409 -9.84 -1.88 19.40
C LYS A 409 -9.34 -2.90 18.38
N GLU A 410 -10.21 -3.33 17.48
CA GLU A 410 -9.88 -4.25 16.40
C GLU A 410 -9.04 -3.55 15.33
N THR A 411 -7.99 -4.23 14.88
CA THR A 411 -7.16 -3.82 13.76
C THR A 411 -7.18 -4.91 12.69
N VAL A 412 -7.05 -4.52 11.42
CA VAL A 412 -6.86 -5.44 10.30
C VAL A 412 -5.41 -5.41 9.86
N MET A 413 -4.86 -6.59 9.61
CA MET A 413 -3.50 -6.83 9.14
C MET A 413 -3.60 -7.65 7.85
N ASP A 414 -3.59 -6.97 6.70
CA ASP A 414 -3.56 -7.64 5.39
C ASP A 414 -2.11 -7.84 4.87
N GLY A 415 -1.12 -7.69 5.78
CA GLY A 415 0.30 -7.96 5.56
C GLY A 415 1.15 -6.75 5.20
N THR A 416 0.56 -5.63 4.81
CA THR A 416 1.26 -4.39 4.43
C THR A 416 1.05 -3.24 5.40
N GLY A 417 0.01 -3.31 6.23
CA GLY A 417 -0.34 -2.32 7.23
C GLY A 417 -1.04 -2.91 8.44
N VAL A 418 -1.17 -2.10 9.48
CA VAL A 418 -1.97 -2.39 10.69
C VAL A 418 -2.92 -1.22 10.88
N ILE A 419 -4.19 -1.42 10.56
CA ILE A 419 -5.16 -0.32 10.45
C ILE A 419 -6.41 -0.64 11.28
N PRO A 420 -6.86 0.24 12.19
CA PRO A 420 -8.16 0.14 12.88
C PRO A 420 -9.31 0.68 12.02
N TYR A 421 -10.54 0.42 12.45
CA TYR A 421 -11.69 1.20 12.02
C TYR A 421 -11.60 2.61 12.63
N ALA A 422 -11.99 3.63 11.85
CA ALA A 422 -11.94 5.01 12.31
C ALA A 422 -13.32 5.67 12.23
N LYS A 423 -13.84 6.12 13.36
CA LYS A 423 -15.07 6.92 13.43
C LYS A 423 -14.74 8.39 13.24
N VAL A 424 -15.39 8.99 12.28
CA VAL A 424 -15.23 10.41 11.93
C VAL A 424 -16.59 11.10 12.00
N GLY A 425 -16.65 12.19 12.72
CA GLY A 425 -17.84 13.05 12.75
C GLY A 425 -17.94 13.94 11.51
N LYS A 426 -19.13 14.49 11.25
CA LYS A 426 -19.39 15.58 10.27
C LYS A 426 -19.00 15.29 8.83
N VAL A 427 -19.34 14.13 8.32
CA VAL A 427 -19.28 13.84 6.89
C VAL A 427 -20.63 14.17 6.25
N THR A 428 -20.61 14.87 5.11
CA THR A 428 -21.83 15.10 4.32
C THR A 428 -22.17 13.82 3.56
N ILE A 429 -23.35 13.28 3.80
CA ILE A 429 -23.90 12.09 3.14
C ILE A 429 -25.07 12.51 2.28
N SER A 430 -25.11 12.07 1.03
CA SER A 430 -26.17 12.37 0.08
C SER A 430 -26.68 11.08 -0.54
N GLY A 431 -27.93 10.75 -0.27
CA GLY A 431 -28.71 9.72 -0.95
C GLY A 431 -29.58 10.31 -2.07
N ARG A 432 -30.63 9.60 -2.41
CA ARG A 432 -31.67 10.12 -3.35
C ARG A 432 -32.56 11.17 -2.72
#